data_e1397943f245cf709c07208c2f948075
#
_entry.id   e1397943f245cf709c07208c2f948075
#
_cell.length_a   1.000
_cell.length_b   1.000
_cell.length_c   1.000
_cell.angle_alpha   90.00
_cell.angle_beta   90.00
_cell.angle_gamma   90.00
#
_symmetry.space_group_name_H-M   'P 1'
#
loop_
_entity.id
_entity.type
_entity.pdbx_description
1 polymer ?
#
loop_
_entity_poly.entity_id
_entity_poly.type
_entity_poly.pdbx_seq_one_letter_code
_entity_poly.pdbx_strand_id
1 'polypeptide(L)'
;TDNRTDYIKRLIGLPGDTIQFINGDVYLNSNQILKTKIKNSKKIYCGNAILETKTFEEKLPNGKKYNSVYRKKYSFQNSDEFIVPSKHYFFLGDNRDCSKDSRFLSSVGYVHEDNLVGKAQFIFFSSDYRIGSVFNFWKWNDILRINRFFKKIN
;
A
#
# COMPACT_ATOMS: atom_id res chain seq x y z
N THR A 1 -2.08 0.50 -17.37
CA THR A 1 -2.53 -0.79 -16.80
C THR A 1 -2.79 -1.77 -17.92
N ASP A 2 -2.45 -3.02 -17.71
CA ASP A 2 -2.60 -4.11 -18.71
C ASP A 2 -4.04 -4.65 -18.81
N ASN A 3 -4.99 -4.09 -18.05
CA ASN A 3 -6.38 -4.51 -17.88
C ASN A 3 -6.56 -6.01 -17.54
N ARG A 4 -5.52 -6.63 -16.96
CA ARG A 4 -5.49 -8.06 -16.61
C ARG A 4 -5.16 -8.30 -15.14
N THR A 5 -4.60 -7.30 -14.47
CA THR A 5 -4.09 -7.44 -13.10
C THR A 5 -4.83 -6.51 -12.15
N ASP A 6 -5.51 -7.09 -11.18
CA ASP A 6 -6.14 -6.32 -10.09
C ASP A 6 -5.11 -5.93 -9.03
N TYR A 7 -5.16 -4.68 -8.61
CA TYR A 7 -4.29 -4.13 -7.57
C TYR A 7 -5.09 -3.76 -6.32
N ILE A 8 -4.63 -4.20 -5.18
CA ILE A 8 -5.15 -3.71 -3.89
C ILE A 8 -4.24 -2.57 -3.44
N LYS A 9 -4.80 -1.37 -3.34
CA LYS A 9 -4.13 -0.15 -2.90
C LYS A 9 -5.02 0.63 -1.96
N ARG A 10 -4.42 1.56 -1.23
CA ARG A 10 -5.14 2.45 -0.32
C ARG A 10 -5.49 3.74 -1.02
N LEU A 11 -6.77 4.10 -1.00
CA LEU A 11 -7.25 5.40 -1.48
C LEU A 11 -6.71 6.50 -0.54
N ILE A 12 -6.01 7.45 -1.11
CA ILE A 12 -5.43 8.61 -0.41
C ILE A 12 -6.05 9.92 -0.90
N GLY A 13 -6.17 10.11 -2.21
CA GLY A 13 -6.70 11.34 -2.80
C GLY A 13 -7.95 11.11 -3.63
N LEU A 14 -8.93 11.98 -3.45
CA LEU A 14 -10.17 12.09 -4.21
C LEU A 14 -9.99 13.08 -5.37
N PRO A 15 -10.91 13.12 -6.35
CA PRO A 15 -10.89 14.13 -7.40
C PRO A 15 -10.79 15.56 -6.81
N GLY A 16 -9.84 16.34 -7.29
CA GLY A 16 -9.55 17.69 -6.83
C GLY A 16 -8.55 17.77 -5.66
N ASP A 17 -8.24 16.67 -4.98
CA ASP A 17 -7.22 16.67 -3.94
C ASP A 17 -5.81 16.87 -4.50
N THR A 18 -4.93 17.44 -3.68
CA THR A 18 -3.50 17.53 -3.96
C THR A 18 -2.70 16.62 -3.04
N ILE A 19 -1.75 15.90 -3.59
CA ILE A 19 -0.86 15.03 -2.84
C ILE A 19 0.58 15.41 -3.11
N GLN A 20 1.39 15.55 -2.06
CA GLN A 20 2.82 15.81 -2.18
C GLN A 20 3.62 14.97 -1.19
N PHE A 21 4.83 14.61 -1.56
CA PHE A 21 5.79 14.00 -0.65
C PHE A 21 6.86 15.03 -0.31
N ILE A 22 7.08 15.25 0.99
CA ILE A 22 8.11 16.17 1.49
C ILE A 22 8.88 15.43 2.59
N ASN A 23 10.18 15.21 2.38
CA ASN A 23 11.07 14.47 3.31
C ASN A 23 10.53 13.09 3.72
N GLY A 24 9.83 12.43 2.80
CA GLY A 24 9.24 11.10 3.02
C GLY A 24 7.92 11.09 3.78
N ASP A 25 7.38 12.24 4.09
CA ASP A 25 6.03 12.40 4.64
C ASP A 25 5.04 12.71 3.53
N VAL A 26 3.81 12.22 3.70
CA VAL A 26 2.71 12.43 2.75
C VAL A 26 1.89 13.64 3.19
N TYR A 27 1.68 14.55 2.29
CA TYR A 27 0.80 15.69 2.46
C TYR A 27 -0.43 15.50 1.58
N LEU A 28 -1.60 15.74 2.16
CA LEU A 28 -2.89 15.75 1.47
C LEU A 28 -3.52 17.14 1.66
N ASN A 29 -3.74 17.87 0.58
CA ASN A 29 -4.23 19.23 0.58
C ASN A 29 -3.39 20.13 1.52
N SER A 30 -2.07 20.09 1.35
CA SER A 30 -1.06 20.78 2.17
C SER A 30 -1.01 20.38 3.65
N ASN A 31 -1.84 19.43 4.10
CA ASN A 31 -1.84 18.93 5.47
C ASN A 31 -1.08 17.61 5.58
N GLN A 32 -0.11 17.55 6.48
CA GLN A 32 0.67 16.34 6.70
C GLN A 32 -0.21 15.20 7.25
N ILE A 33 -0.13 14.03 6.62
CA ILE A 33 -0.68 12.80 7.19
C ILE A 33 0.20 12.39 8.37
N LEU A 34 -0.36 12.43 9.58
CA LEU A 34 0.38 12.12 10.81
C LEU A 34 0.94 10.70 10.75
N LYS A 35 2.25 10.57 10.99
CA LYS A 35 3.01 9.33 10.93
C LYS A 35 3.71 9.05 12.25
N THR A 36 3.26 8.01 12.97
CA THR A 36 3.83 7.59 14.25
C THR A 36 4.54 6.25 14.10
N LYS A 37 5.81 6.17 14.49
CA LYS A 37 6.57 4.92 14.44
C LYS A 37 6.05 3.94 15.50
N ILE A 38 5.64 2.73 15.08
CA ILE A 38 5.05 1.73 15.99
C ILE A 38 5.91 0.49 16.21
N LYS A 39 6.79 0.16 15.28
CA LYS A 39 7.68 -1.01 15.38
C LYS A 39 9.06 -0.67 14.87
N ASN A 40 10.05 -1.39 15.43
CA ASN A 40 11.41 -1.39 14.90
C ASN A 40 11.47 -2.10 13.55
N SER A 41 12.65 -2.12 12.95
CA SER A 41 12.87 -2.71 11.63
C SER A 41 12.27 -4.11 11.50
N LYS A 42 11.54 -4.31 10.41
CA LYS A 42 11.01 -5.60 9.98
C LYS A 42 11.61 -5.91 8.61
N LYS A 43 11.99 -7.16 8.39
CA LYS A 43 12.37 -7.60 7.05
C LYS A 43 11.11 -7.89 6.23
N ILE A 44 11.05 -7.37 5.03
CA ILE A 44 9.98 -7.66 4.07
C ILE A 44 10.58 -8.08 2.74
N TYR A 45 9.81 -8.82 1.98
CA TYR A 45 10.18 -9.18 0.61
C TYR A 45 9.60 -8.16 -0.37
N CYS A 46 10.43 -7.74 -1.32
CA CYS A 46 10.07 -6.89 -2.43
C CYS A 46 10.57 -7.56 -3.72
N GLY A 47 9.71 -8.35 -4.34
CA GLY A 47 10.16 -9.30 -5.34
C GLY A 47 11.16 -10.28 -4.73
N ASN A 48 12.34 -10.41 -5.32
CA ASN A 48 13.42 -11.28 -4.82
C ASN A 48 14.33 -10.64 -3.77
N ALA A 49 14.15 -9.33 -3.49
CA ALA A 49 14.97 -8.61 -2.53
C ALA A 49 14.38 -8.66 -1.12
N ILE A 50 15.24 -8.81 -0.12
CA ILE A 50 14.87 -8.67 1.30
C ILE A 50 15.25 -7.26 1.73
N LEU A 51 14.27 -6.50 2.21
CA LEU A 51 14.45 -5.12 2.63
C LEU A 51 14.25 -4.98 4.15
N GLU A 52 15.15 -4.24 4.78
CA GLU A 52 14.94 -3.74 6.13
C GLU A 52 13.99 -2.54 6.10
N THR A 53 12.99 -2.57 6.96
CA THR A 53 11.93 -1.57 6.95
C THR A 53 11.62 -1.03 8.34
N LYS A 54 10.96 0.13 8.35
CA LYS A 54 10.31 0.74 9.52
C LYS A 54 8.81 0.70 9.30
N THR A 55 8.06 0.41 10.35
CA THR A 55 6.58 0.42 10.31
C THR A 55 6.06 1.63 11.08
N PHE A 56 5.11 2.31 10.47
CA PHE A 56 4.43 3.47 11.05
C PHE A 56 2.93 3.25 11.05
N GLU A 57 2.25 3.85 12.01
CA GLU A 57 0.82 4.11 11.95
C GLU A 57 0.63 5.48 11.31
N GLU A 58 -0.14 5.54 10.24
CA GLU A 58 -0.56 6.78 9.60
C GLU A 58 -2.05 7.03 9.87
N LYS A 59 -2.40 8.30 10.05
CA LYS A 59 -3.78 8.73 10.32
C LYS A 59 -4.24 9.68 9.24
N LEU A 60 -5.25 9.27 8.47
CA LEU A 60 -5.91 10.12 7.47
C LEU A 60 -6.74 11.23 8.14
N PRO A 61 -7.05 12.33 7.42
CA PRO A 61 -7.90 13.42 7.95
C PRO A 61 -9.26 12.95 8.44
N ASN A 62 -9.83 11.89 7.87
CA ASN A 62 -11.09 11.30 8.30
C ASN A 62 -10.96 10.44 9.58
N GLY A 63 -9.82 10.46 10.24
CA GLY A 63 -9.55 9.74 11.47
C GLY A 63 -9.15 8.27 11.31
N LYS A 64 -9.25 7.70 10.11
CA LYS A 64 -8.85 6.30 9.86
C LYS A 64 -7.35 6.13 10.00
N LYS A 65 -6.97 5.06 10.70
CA LYS A 65 -5.59 4.67 10.96
C LYS A 65 -5.25 3.40 10.21
N TYR A 66 -4.01 3.32 9.73
CA TYR A 66 -3.49 2.15 9.06
C TYR A 66 -1.97 2.06 9.19
N ASN A 67 -1.44 0.87 8.99
CA ASN A 67 0.01 0.65 9.05
C ASN A 67 0.64 0.85 7.68
N SER A 68 1.69 1.65 7.63
CA SER A 68 2.54 1.84 6.46
C SER A 68 3.96 1.35 6.73
N VAL A 69 4.62 0.88 5.69
CA VAL A 69 5.97 0.32 5.76
C VAL A 69 6.88 1.04 4.79
N TYR A 70 8.00 1.51 5.30
CA TYR A 70 9.03 2.24 4.54
C TYR A 70 10.37 1.53 4.64
N ARG A 71 11.19 1.65 3.61
CA ARG A 71 12.60 1.22 3.68
C ARG A 71 13.31 1.97 4.79
N LYS A 72 14.30 1.33 5.40
CA LYS A 72 15.16 1.97 6.39
C LYS A 72 16.07 3.03 5.75
N LYS A 73 16.50 2.78 4.50
CA LYS A 73 17.33 3.67 3.68
C LYS A 73 16.72 3.79 2.29
N TYR A 74 16.95 4.91 1.63
CA TYR A 74 16.56 5.18 0.24
C TYR A 74 15.04 5.09 -0.02
N SER A 75 14.23 5.50 0.97
CA SER A 75 12.80 5.67 0.78
C SER A 75 12.50 6.89 -0.11
N PHE A 76 11.37 6.85 -0.80
CA PHE A 76 10.88 7.97 -1.61
C PHE A 76 10.71 9.23 -0.75
N GLN A 77 11.42 10.30 -1.09
CA GLN A 77 11.54 11.48 -0.23
C GLN A 77 10.69 12.65 -0.67
N ASN A 78 10.85 13.10 -1.91
CA ASN A 78 10.21 14.31 -2.39
C ASN A 78 9.55 14.09 -3.75
N SER A 79 8.48 14.83 -4.01
CA SER A 79 7.80 14.86 -5.31
C SER A 79 7.34 16.26 -5.65
N ASP A 80 7.05 16.49 -6.92
CA ASP A 80 6.12 17.54 -7.31
C ASP A 80 4.73 17.26 -6.73
N GLU A 81 3.86 18.25 -6.78
CA GLU A 81 2.50 18.10 -6.34
C GLU A 81 1.69 17.30 -7.37
N PHE A 82 1.00 16.27 -6.91
CA PHE A 82 0.05 15.50 -7.70
C PHE A 82 -1.35 16.12 -7.52
N ILE A 83 -1.92 16.63 -8.58
CA ILE A 83 -3.30 17.16 -8.58
C ILE A 83 -4.20 16.07 -9.18
N VAL A 84 -5.14 15.55 -8.39
CA VAL A 84 -6.01 14.47 -8.81
C VAL A 84 -7.07 14.98 -9.78
N PRO A 85 -7.09 14.51 -11.04
CA PRO A 85 -8.07 14.97 -12.03
C PRO A 85 -9.50 14.59 -11.66
N SER A 86 -10.49 15.24 -12.26
CA SER A 86 -11.90 14.84 -12.19
C SER A 86 -12.05 13.36 -12.58
N LYS A 87 -12.92 12.63 -11.87
CA LYS A 87 -13.21 11.21 -12.08
C LYS A 87 -12.00 10.27 -11.88
N HIS A 88 -10.92 10.75 -11.28
CA HIS A 88 -9.75 9.95 -10.95
C HIS A 88 -9.50 9.93 -9.45
N TYR A 89 -8.71 8.95 -9.04
CA TYR A 89 -8.35 8.72 -7.66
C TYR A 89 -6.86 8.45 -7.53
N PHE A 90 -6.28 8.83 -6.39
CA PHE A 90 -4.87 8.61 -6.08
C PHE A 90 -4.71 7.53 -5.03
N PHE A 91 -3.97 6.49 -5.35
CA PHE A 91 -3.77 5.33 -4.51
C PHE A 91 -2.32 5.15 -4.10
N LEU A 92 -2.09 4.72 -2.86
CA LEU A 92 -0.78 4.29 -2.37
C LEU A 92 -0.82 2.85 -1.87
N GLY A 93 0.27 2.14 -2.06
CA GLY A 93 0.49 0.86 -1.38
C GLY A 93 0.93 1.08 0.07
N ASP A 94 0.42 0.28 1.00
CA ASP A 94 0.83 0.34 2.41
C ASP A 94 2.31 -0.02 2.58
N ASN A 95 2.86 -0.86 1.70
CA ASN A 95 4.30 -1.06 1.56
C ASN A 95 4.87 -0.01 0.60
N ARG A 96 5.15 1.18 1.11
CA ARG A 96 5.46 2.40 0.37
C ARG A 96 6.53 2.21 -0.69
N ASP A 97 7.66 1.65 -0.32
CA ASP A 97 8.83 1.59 -1.22
C ASP A 97 8.86 0.32 -2.08
N CYS A 98 7.91 -0.58 -1.90
CA CYS A 98 7.77 -1.80 -2.70
C CYS A 98 6.48 -1.81 -3.53
N SER A 99 5.78 -0.70 -3.62
CA SER A 99 4.52 -0.58 -4.33
C SER A 99 4.69 0.16 -5.65
N LYS A 100 4.18 -0.42 -6.72
CA LYS A 100 3.80 0.35 -7.91
C LYS A 100 2.42 0.92 -7.65
N ASP A 101 2.30 2.24 -7.58
CA ASP A 101 1.08 2.95 -7.25
C ASP A 101 1.01 4.32 -7.96
N SER A 102 0.08 5.18 -7.56
CA SER A 102 -0.19 6.43 -8.28
C SER A 102 0.98 7.42 -8.32
N ARG A 103 2.02 7.25 -7.50
CA ARG A 103 3.26 8.03 -7.60
C ARG A 103 3.97 7.86 -8.94
N PHE A 104 3.76 6.75 -9.60
CA PHE A 104 4.39 6.41 -10.88
C PHE A 104 3.41 6.68 -12.02
N LEU A 105 3.35 7.92 -12.48
CA LEU A 105 2.40 8.38 -13.51
C LEU A 105 2.51 7.61 -14.83
N SER A 106 3.70 7.16 -15.20
CA SER A 106 3.93 6.36 -16.40
C SER A 106 3.51 4.89 -16.26
N SER A 107 3.14 4.44 -15.06
CA SER A 107 2.78 3.05 -14.77
C SER A 107 1.33 2.92 -14.30
N VAL A 108 1.04 3.23 -13.02
CA VAL A 108 -0.31 3.20 -12.46
C VAL A 108 -0.99 4.55 -12.62
N GLY A 109 -0.32 5.63 -12.19
CA GLY A 109 -0.83 6.99 -12.26
C GLY A 109 -2.17 7.18 -11.54
N TYR A 110 -2.94 8.15 -12.01
CA TYR A 110 -4.29 8.37 -11.52
C TYR A 110 -5.23 7.28 -12.04
N VAL A 111 -6.06 6.72 -11.16
CA VAL A 111 -6.97 5.62 -11.49
C VAL A 111 -8.35 6.18 -11.77
N HIS A 112 -8.86 6.00 -13.00
CA HIS A 112 -10.20 6.44 -13.38
C HIS A 112 -11.28 5.64 -12.62
N GLU A 113 -12.45 6.27 -12.37
CA GLU A 113 -13.54 5.65 -11.61
C GLU A 113 -14.02 4.31 -12.19
N ASP A 114 -14.04 4.16 -13.51
CA ASP A 114 -14.44 2.92 -14.19
C ASP A 114 -13.50 1.73 -13.90
N ASN A 115 -12.30 1.99 -13.42
CA ASN A 115 -11.33 0.96 -13.03
C ASN A 115 -11.43 0.55 -11.56
N LEU A 116 -12.42 1.06 -10.83
CA LEU A 116 -12.65 0.71 -9.44
C LEU A 116 -13.50 -0.55 -9.34
N VAL A 117 -12.92 -1.65 -8.87
CA VAL A 117 -13.63 -2.92 -8.68
C VAL A 117 -14.46 -2.88 -7.39
N GLY A 118 -13.87 -2.38 -6.29
CA GLY A 118 -14.56 -2.29 -5.02
C GLY A 118 -13.64 -2.14 -3.82
N LYS A 119 -14.21 -2.09 -2.64
CA LYS A 119 -13.49 -1.96 -1.37
C LYS A 119 -13.17 -3.34 -0.80
N ALA A 120 -11.89 -3.64 -0.61
CA ALA A 120 -11.47 -4.84 0.10
C ALA A 120 -11.89 -4.75 1.59
N GLN A 121 -12.63 -5.74 2.07
CA GLN A 121 -13.18 -5.77 3.44
C GLN A 121 -12.49 -6.80 4.32
N PHE A 122 -12.23 -7.99 3.80
CA PHE A 122 -11.67 -9.10 4.55
C PHE A 122 -10.59 -9.83 3.75
N ILE A 123 -9.64 -10.42 4.48
CA ILE A 123 -8.72 -11.40 3.92
C ILE A 123 -9.40 -12.76 4.03
N PHE A 124 -9.93 -13.28 2.94
CA PHE A 124 -10.57 -14.59 2.93
C PHE A 124 -9.55 -15.72 3.10
N PHE A 125 -8.43 -15.64 2.38
CA PHE A 125 -7.39 -16.66 2.34
C PHE A 125 -6.01 -16.01 2.30
N SER A 126 -5.02 -16.61 2.95
CA SER A 126 -3.63 -16.14 2.92
C SER A 126 -2.65 -17.30 2.99
N SER A 127 -1.80 -17.40 1.98
CA SER A 127 -0.72 -18.39 1.93
C SER A 127 0.63 -17.71 1.66
N ASP A 128 1.72 -18.42 1.96
CA ASP A 128 3.06 -18.01 1.55
C ASP A 128 3.55 -18.89 0.40
N TYR A 129 3.37 -18.41 -0.83
CA TYR A 129 3.77 -19.14 -2.05
C TYR A 129 5.29 -19.43 -2.13
N ARG A 130 6.11 -18.73 -1.33
CA ARG A 130 7.56 -18.91 -1.27
C ARG A 130 7.94 -20.19 -0.52
N ILE A 131 7.08 -20.68 0.37
CA ILE A 131 7.27 -21.93 1.11
C ILE A 131 6.81 -23.11 0.27
N GLY A 132 5.78 -22.91 -0.54
CA GLY A 132 5.24 -23.94 -1.43
C GLY A 132 3.89 -23.58 -2.03
N SER A 133 3.41 -24.47 -2.89
CA SER A 133 2.08 -24.39 -3.45
C SER A 133 1.03 -24.83 -2.43
N VAL A 134 -0.17 -24.24 -2.49
CA VAL A 134 -1.33 -24.66 -1.70
C VAL A 134 -1.75 -26.12 -1.95
N PHE A 135 -1.33 -26.71 -3.07
CA PHE A 135 -1.54 -28.13 -3.36
C PHE A 135 -0.63 -29.06 -2.55
N ASN A 136 0.40 -28.52 -1.90
CA ASN A 136 1.29 -29.29 -1.02
C ASN A 136 0.65 -29.38 0.37
N PHE A 137 -0.43 -30.16 0.52
CA PHE A 137 -1.24 -30.23 1.75
C PHE A 137 -0.44 -30.69 2.99
N TRP A 138 0.63 -31.46 2.81
CA TRP A 138 1.53 -31.87 3.90
C TRP A 138 2.38 -30.73 4.48
N LYS A 139 2.42 -29.56 3.80
CA LYS A 139 3.11 -28.34 4.27
C LYS A 139 2.16 -27.20 4.67
N TRP A 140 0.87 -27.47 4.80
CA TRP A 140 -0.11 -26.44 5.10
C TRP A 140 0.17 -25.67 6.39
N ASN A 141 0.72 -26.34 7.42
CA ASN A 141 1.09 -25.68 8.67
C ASN A 141 2.12 -24.55 8.47
N ASP A 142 2.97 -24.67 7.46
CA ASP A 142 4.01 -23.68 7.15
C ASP A 142 3.52 -22.65 6.10
N ILE A 143 2.71 -23.12 5.15
CA ILE A 143 2.26 -22.34 4.00
C ILE A 143 1.09 -21.43 4.39
N LEU A 144 0.11 -21.93 5.16
CA LEU A 144 -1.11 -21.20 5.46
C LEU A 144 -0.90 -20.21 6.61
N ARG A 145 -1.27 -18.97 6.35
CA ARG A 145 -1.26 -17.90 7.37
C ARG A 145 -2.62 -17.81 8.03
N ILE A 146 -3.01 -18.84 8.80
CA ILE A 146 -4.36 -18.99 9.40
C ILE A 146 -4.73 -17.76 10.24
N ASN A 147 -3.76 -17.15 10.94
CA ASN A 147 -3.95 -15.94 11.74
C ASN A 147 -4.38 -14.71 10.93
N ARG A 148 -4.38 -14.79 9.60
CA ARG A 148 -4.83 -13.73 8.70
C ARG A 148 -6.21 -14.01 8.09
N PHE A 149 -6.73 -15.22 8.22
CA PHE A 149 -8.02 -15.59 7.65
C PHE A 149 -9.14 -14.78 8.31
N PHE A 150 -10.08 -14.33 7.51
CA PHE A 150 -11.22 -13.51 7.91
C PHE A 150 -10.83 -12.22 8.65
N LYS A 151 -9.57 -11.83 8.57
CA LYS A 151 -9.12 -10.57 9.15
C LYS A 151 -9.69 -9.40 8.37
N LYS A 152 -10.37 -8.49 9.09
CA LYS A 152 -10.88 -7.24 8.52
C LYS A 152 -9.73 -6.35 8.06
N ILE A 153 -9.92 -5.70 6.89
CA ILE A 153 -9.01 -4.70 6.33
C ILE A 153 -9.54 -3.32 6.74
N ASN A 154 -8.68 -2.53 7.37
CA ASN A 154 -9.01 -1.16 7.83
C ASN A 154 -8.67 -0.13 6.77
#